data_73d9975a68e0c592e79da4fb07da7d9c
#
_entry.id   73d9975a68e0c592e79da4fb07da7d9c
#
_cell.length_a   1.000
_cell.length_b   1.000
_cell.length_c   1.000
_cell.angle_alpha   90.00
_cell.angle_beta   90.00
_cell.angle_gamma   90.00
#
_symmetry.space_group_name_H-M   'P 1'
#
loop_
_entity.id
_entity.type
_entity.pdbx_description
1 polymer ?
#
loop_
_entity_poly.entity_id
_entity_poly.type
_entity_poly.pdbx_seq_one_letter_code
_entity_poly.pdbx_strand_id
1 'polypeptide(L)'
;MRSMSAFLCALAVLAFAGLASAAEPPIPHAPYAEANWTQPIEPFRIAGDIYYVGAKDLTSYLIVTPKGDILLDVGVNENAAMVQANIRKLGFDPRQIKIILNSHAHLDHAGGIAAMKAFTHARFVASARDKPVLESGGRADFKFGPKPQFPAVKVDQVVEDGGQVTLGGVTMTAHLTPGHTKGCTTWTMPVLVDGQPRQALFLCSLSILPGYKLVGDPAYPEMGADYAHSYAVLHALPCDVFLASHGMFYGMLAKRQAMLDHPAAPNPFVDPAGCKAFFDKNEAAFRQKLAAAQASHPG
;
A
#
# COMPACT_ATOMS: atom_id res chain seq x y z
N MET A 1 -81.17 29.36 -14.12
CA MET A 1 -79.92 29.64 -14.89
C MET A 1 -78.72 29.56 -13.91
N ARG A 2 -78.01 28.48 -13.91
CA ARG A 2 -76.81 28.27 -13.05
C ARG A 2 -75.56 28.19 -13.96
N SER A 3 -74.66 29.14 -13.75
CA SER A 3 -73.41 29.24 -14.45
C SER A 3 -72.41 28.21 -13.87
N MET A 4 -71.87 27.31 -14.71
CA MET A 4 -70.81 26.41 -14.36
C MET A 4 -69.45 27.06 -14.79
N SER A 5 -68.65 27.44 -13.80
CA SER A 5 -67.27 27.89 -14.03
C SER A 5 -66.34 26.67 -14.10
N ALA A 6 -65.72 26.48 -15.21
CA ALA A 6 -64.68 25.43 -15.41
C ALA A 6 -63.32 25.93 -14.88
N PHE A 7 -62.79 25.22 -13.90
CA PHE A 7 -61.41 25.41 -13.43
C PHE A 7 -60.45 24.61 -14.36
N LEU A 8 -59.59 25.30 -15.09
CA LEU A 8 -58.44 24.68 -15.78
C LEU A 8 -57.28 24.50 -14.77
N CYS A 9 -56.95 23.23 -14.45
CA CYS A 9 -55.72 22.90 -13.76
C CYS A 9 -54.57 22.79 -14.79
N ALA A 10 -53.63 23.72 -14.76
CA ALA A 10 -52.40 23.63 -15.51
C ALA A 10 -51.38 22.73 -14.75
N LEU A 11 -51.08 21.54 -15.30
CA LEU A 11 -49.98 20.71 -14.81
C LEU A 11 -48.67 21.30 -15.31
N ALA A 12 -47.85 21.82 -14.41
CA ALA A 12 -46.45 22.15 -14.68
C ALA A 12 -45.61 20.88 -14.64
N VAL A 13 -45.13 20.42 -15.79
CA VAL A 13 -44.13 19.32 -15.89
C VAL A 13 -42.76 19.92 -15.62
N LEU A 14 -42.20 19.68 -14.43
CA LEU A 14 -40.82 19.96 -14.10
C LEU A 14 -39.93 18.91 -14.79
N ALA A 15 -39.25 19.30 -15.87
CA ALA A 15 -38.21 18.50 -16.50
C ALA A 15 -36.96 18.55 -15.62
N PHE A 16 -36.69 17.45 -14.92
CA PHE A 16 -35.36 17.22 -14.31
C PHE A 16 -34.34 16.94 -15.40
N ALA A 17 -33.55 17.95 -15.76
CA ALA A 17 -32.33 17.74 -16.54
C ALA A 17 -31.32 16.99 -15.64
N GLY A 18 -31.21 15.68 -15.83
CA GLY A 18 -30.17 14.87 -15.23
C GLY A 18 -28.82 15.36 -15.72
N LEU A 19 -27.99 15.90 -14.82
CA LEU A 19 -26.58 16.13 -15.08
C LEU A 19 -25.93 14.77 -15.31
N ALA A 20 -25.68 14.42 -16.57
CA ALA A 20 -24.85 13.29 -16.94
C ALA A 20 -23.46 13.58 -16.37
N SER A 21 -23.07 12.85 -15.34
CA SER A 21 -21.69 12.82 -14.86
C SER A 21 -20.83 12.35 -16.04
N ALA A 22 -19.95 13.21 -16.53
CA ALA A 22 -18.97 12.80 -17.54
C ALA A 22 -18.14 11.66 -16.91
N ALA A 23 -18.14 10.51 -17.56
CA ALA A 23 -17.28 9.39 -17.14
C ALA A 23 -15.83 9.90 -17.09
N GLU A 24 -15.15 9.69 -15.96
CA GLU A 24 -13.73 9.99 -15.87
C GLU A 24 -12.99 9.25 -16.99
N PRO A 25 -12.03 9.92 -17.67
CA PRO A 25 -11.26 9.26 -18.69
C PRO A 25 -10.55 8.02 -18.10
N PRO A 26 -10.43 6.93 -18.86
CA PRO A 26 -9.76 5.72 -18.38
C PRO A 26 -8.35 6.08 -17.93
N ILE A 27 -7.97 5.58 -16.74
CA ILE A 27 -6.63 5.78 -16.19
C ILE A 27 -5.67 5.06 -17.13
N PRO A 28 -4.67 5.75 -17.69
CA PRO A 28 -3.72 5.12 -18.61
C PRO A 28 -3.00 3.97 -17.89
N HIS A 29 -2.77 2.85 -18.60
CA HIS A 29 -1.81 1.85 -18.13
C HIS A 29 -0.48 2.54 -17.88
N ALA A 30 0.11 2.32 -16.72
CA ALA A 30 1.38 2.92 -16.36
C ALA A 30 2.45 2.50 -17.39
N PRO A 31 3.07 3.46 -18.10
CA PRO A 31 4.06 3.13 -19.14
C PRO A 31 5.33 2.46 -18.59
N TYR A 32 5.45 2.38 -17.26
CA TYR A 32 6.54 1.74 -16.52
C TYR A 32 6.09 0.52 -15.72
N ALA A 33 4.85 0.02 -15.93
CA ALA A 33 4.40 -1.19 -15.26
C ALA A 33 5.19 -2.40 -15.77
N GLU A 34 5.89 -3.09 -14.87
CA GLU A 34 6.59 -4.31 -15.21
C GLU A 34 5.61 -5.48 -15.37
N ALA A 35 5.90 -6.42 -16.27
CA ALA A 35 5.03 -7.57 -16.54
C ALA A 35 4.73 -8.41 -15.29
N ASN A 36 5.68 -8.48 -14.33
CA ASN A 36 5.51 -9.20 -13.08
C ASN A 36 4.60 -8.51 -12.05
N TRP A 37 4.21 -7.25 -12.28
CA TRP A 37 3.30 -6.51 -11.41
C TRP A 37 1.85 -7.02 -11.48
N THR A 38 1.45 -7.59 -12.60
CA THR A 38 0.12 -8.19 -12.78
C THR A 38 0.16 -9.71 -12.96
N GLN A 39 1.36 -10.31 -12.99
CA GLN A 39 1.50 -11.74 -13.16
C GLN A 39 1.02 -12.48 -11.90
N PRO A 40 -0.01 -13.35 -11.99
CA PRO A 40 -0.50 -14.08 -10.84
C PRO A 40 0.50 -15.13 -10.36
N ILE A 41 0.50 -15.36 -9.05
CA ILE A 41 1.12 -16.52 -8.42
C ILE A 41 0.11 -17.20 -7.50
N GLU A 42 0.34 -18.46 -7.16
CA GLU A 42 -0.50 -19.13 -6.15
C GLU A 42 -0.29 -18.46 -4.80
N PRO A 43 -1.38 -18.04 -4.13
CA PRO A 43 -1.32 -17.45 -2.80
C PRO A 43 -0.88 -18.51 -1.78
N PHE A 44 -0.28 -18.06 -0.68
CA PHE A 44 0.23 -18.97 0.33
C PHE A 44 0.28 -18.32 1.72
N ARG A 45 0.29 -19.16 2.75
CA ARG A 45 0.55 -18.72 4.12
C ARG A 45 2.04 -18.42 4.30
N ILE A 46 2.38 -17.24 4.80
CA ILE A 46 3.76 -16.84 5.09
C ILE A 46 4.16 -17.31 6.49
N ALA A 47 3.45 -16.83 7.51
CA ALA A 47 3.74 -17.11 8.91
C ALA A 47 2.52 -16.74 9.76
N GLY A 48 2.19 -17.52 10.80
CA GLY A 48 1.04 -17.23 11.65
C GLY A 48 -0.23 -16.99 10.82
N ASP A 49 -0.87 -15.86 11.02
CA ASP A 49 -2.08 -15.46 10.29
C ASP A 49 -1.80 -14.48 9.13
N ILE A 50 -0.56 -14.43 8.65
CA ILE A 50 -0.12 -13.62 7.52
C ILE A 50 -0.10 -14.46 6.25
N TYR A 51 -0.83 -14.02 5.21
CA TYR A 51 -0.92 -14.68 3.91
C TYR A 51 -0.48 -13.73 2.79
N TYR A 52 0.24 -14.28 1.81
CA TYR A 52 0.54 -13.59 0.55
C TYR A 52 -0.62 -13.75 -0.42
N VAL A 53 -1.17 -12.64 -0.91
CA VAL A 53 -2.30 -12.63 -1.85
C VAL A 53 -2.06 -11.73 -3.08
N GLY A 54 -0.84 -11.20 -3.23
CA GLY A 54 -0.43 -10.29 -4.30
C GLY A 54 -0.04 -10.97 -5.61
N ALA A 55 0.61 -10.17 -6.48
CA ALA A 55 1.19 -10.59 -7.75
C ALA A 55 2.60 -11.18 -7.57
N LYS A 56 3.29 -11.47 -8.69
CA LYS A 56 4.63 -12.06 -8.66
C LYS A 56 5.67 -11.18 -7.95
N ASP A 57 5.51 -9.85 -8.02
CA ASP A 57 6.40 -8.90 -7.35
C ASP A 57 5.64 -7.90 -6.46
N LEU A 58 4.52 -7.32 -6.94
CA LEU A 58 3.72 -6.44 -6.11
C LEU A 58 3.03 -7.21 -5.01
N THR A 59 3.35 -6.86 -3.77
CA THR A 59 2.85 -7.58 -2.61
C THR A 59 1.48 -7.06 -2.19
N SER A 60 0.65 -7.98 -1.75
CA SER A 60 -0.54 -7.70 -0.96
C SER A 60 -0.58 -8.75 0.15
N TYR A 61 -0.81 -8.31 1.38
CA TYR A 61 -0.82 -9.20 2.55
C TYR A 61 -2.20 -9.22 3.17
N LEU A 62 -2.75 -10.42 3.35
CA LEU A 62 -3.96 -10.64 4.15
C LEU A 62 -3.55 -11.07 5.55
N ILE A 63 -4.00 -10.35 6.55
CA ILE A 63 -3.86 -10.70 7.96
C ILE A 63 -5.23 -11.14 8.47
N VAL A 64 -5.36 -12.44 8.75
CA VAL A 64 -6.63 -13.05 9.14
C VAL A 64 -6.85 -12.90 10.64
N THR A 65 -8.05 -12.48 11.04
CA THR A 65 -8.42 -12.35 12.45
C THR A 65 -9.83 -12.88 12.73
N PRO A 66 -10.16 -13.24 13.98
CA PRO A 66 -11.50 -13.71 14.33
C PRO A 66 -12.64 -12.69 14.13
N LYS A 67 -12.32 -11.40 13.91
CA LYS A 67 -13.30 -10.32 13.72
C LYS A 67 -13.30 -9.71 12.32
N GLY A 68 -12.75 -10.45 11.35
CA GLY A 68 -12.54 -10.01 9.98
C GLY A 68 -11.06 -9.77 9.70
N ASP A 69 -10.73 -9.35 8.48
CA ASP A 69 -9.36 -9.34 7.99
C ASP A 69 -8.82 -7.93 7.78
N ILE A 70 -7.48 -7.82 7.82
CA ILE A 70 -6.75 -6.61 7.42
C ILE A 70 -6.05 -6.93 6.11
N LEU A 71 -6.15 -6.04 5.13
CA LEU A 71 -5.42 -6.13 3.86
C LEU A 71 -4.42 -4.98 3.78
N LEU A 72 -3.15 -5.29 3.54
CA LEU A 72 -2.09 -4.30 3.32
C LEU A 72 -1.73 -4.29 1.83
N ASP A 73 -1.91 -3.14 1.18
CA ASP A 73 -1.74 -2.85 -0.25
C ASP A 73 -2.60 -3.72 -1.19
N VAL A 74 -2.83 -3.22 -2.41
CA VAL A 74 -3.65 -3.93 -3.41
C VAL A 74 -2.98 -3.97 -4.80
N GLY A 75 -1.77 -3.46 -4.92
CA GLY A 75 -1.07 -3.40 -6.20
C GLY A 75 -1.64 -2.34 -7.15
N VAL A 76 -1.47 -2.52 -8.46
CA VAL A 76 -2.09 -1.69 -9.50
C VAL A 76 -3.60 -1.95 -9.58
N ASN A 77 -4.34 -1.08 -10.28
CA ASN A 77 -5.81 -1.17 -10.36
C ASN A 77 -6.32 -2.56 -10.81
N GLU A 78 -5.63 -3.18 -11.74
CA GLU A 78 -5.96 -4.51 -12.27
C GLU A 78 -5.80 -5.64 -11.24
N ASN A 79 -4.99 -5.43 -10.21
CA ASN A 79 -4.72 -6.45 -9.20
C ASN A 79 -5.89 -6.68 -8.23
N ALA A 80 -6.84 -5.75 -8.10
CA ALA A 80 -7.94 -5.87 -7.15
C ALA A 80 -8.74 -7.18 -7.34
N ALA A 81 -9.05 -7.55 -8.59
CA ALA A 81 -9.76 -8.79 -8.89
C ALA A 81 -8.91 -10.04 -8.61
N MET A 82 -7.61 -9.99 -8.92
CA MET A 82 -6.66 -11.06 -8.64
C MET A 82 -6.50 -11.28 -7.12
N VAL A 83 -6.34 -10.22 -6.33
CA VAL A 83 -6.25 -10.29 -4.86
C VAL A 83 -7.50 -10.93 -4.28
N GLN A 84 -8.70 -10.55 -4.73
CA GLN A 84 -9.94 -11.19 -4.31
C GLN A 84 -9.97 -12.69 -4.67
N ALA A 85 -9.51 -13.06 -5.88
CA ALA A 85 -9.45 -14.45 -6.31
C ALA A 85 -8.45 -15.27 -5.45
N ASN A 86 -7.28 -14.68 -5.16
CA ASN A 86 -6.26 -15.30 -4.32
C ASN A 86 -6.76 -15.53 -2.89
N ILE A 87 -7.49 -14.58 -2.30
CA ILE A 87 -8.11 -14.73 -0.98
C ILE A 87 -9.10 -15.89 -0.99
N ARG A 88 -9.95 -16.02 -2.03
CA ARG A 88 -10.90 -17.16 -2.16
C ARG A 88 -10.18 -18.51 -2.33
N LYS A 89 -9.07 -18.55 -3.08
CA LYS A 89 -8.25 -19.76 -3.22
C LYS A 89 -7.71 -20.28 -1.89
N LEU A 90 -7.42 -19.38 -0.94
CA LEU A 90 -7.03 -19.73 0.43
C LEU A 90 -8.20 -20.17 1.30
N GLY A 91 -9.43 -20.13 0.81
CA GLY A 91 -10.64 -20.47 1.56
C GLY A 91 -11.25 -19.34 2.37
N PHE A 92 -10.76 -18.09 2.21
CA PHE A 92 -11.29 -16.92 2.89
C PHE A 92 -12.31 -16.17 2.02
N ASP A 93 -13.23 -15.43 2.66
CA ASP A 93 -14.14 -14.53 1.95
C ASP A 93 -13.54 -13.11 1.94
N PRO A 94 -13.21 -12.53 0.77
CA PRO A 94 -12.67 -11.17 0.70
C PRO A 94 -13.63 -10.08 1.22
N ARG A 95 -14.92 -10.38 1.43
CA ARG A 95 -15.86 -9.47 2.10
C ARG A 95 -15.61 -9.34 3.60
N GLN A 96 -14.81 -10.23 4.18
CA GLN A 96 -14.40 -10.14 5.58
C GLN A 96 -13.29 -9.11 5.82
N ILE A 97 -12.70 -8.53 4.78
CA ILE A 97 -11.76 -7.41 4.93
C ILE A 97 -12.51 -6.22 5.54
N LYS A 98 -12.11 -5.81 6.74
CA LYS A 98 -12.67 -4.70 7.51
C LYS A 98 -11.78 -3.47 7.49
N ILE A 99 -10.48 -3.69 7.25
CA ILE A 99 -9.47 -2.63 7.23
C ILE A 99 -8.57 -2.85 6.01
N ILE A 100 -8.32 -1.77 5.28
CA ILE A 100 -7.28 -1.71 4.26
C ILE A 100 -6.21 -0.75 4.78
N LEU A 101 -4.96 -1.19 4.78
CA LEU A 101 -3.78 -0.39 5.08
C LEU A 101 -3.01 -0.12 3.79
N ASN A 102 -2.25 0.97 3.77
CA ASN A 102 -1.36 1.28 2.67
C ASN A 102 0.07 1.45 3.16
N SER A 103 1.04 0.99 2.38
CA SER A 103 2.44 1.27 2.61
C SER A 103 2.80 2.67 2.11
N HIS A 104 2.38 3.02 0.89
CA HIS A 104 2.59 4.35 0.31
C HIS A 104 1.72 4.64 -0.91
N ALA A 105 1.63 5.93 -1.27
CA ALA A 105 0.68 6.44 -2.26
C ALA A 105 1.21 6.41 -3.71
N HIS A 106 1.89 5.32 -4.13
CA HIS A 106 2.20 5.09 -5.55
C HIS A 106 1.20 4.12 -6.19
N LEU A 107 1.09 4.19 -7.53
CA LEU A 107 0.08 3.44 -8.28
C LEU A 107 0.19 1.92 -8.12
N ASP A 108 1.40 1.42 -7.94
CA ASP A 108 1.73 0.00 -7.80
C ASP A 108 1.41 -0.58 -6.40
N HIS A 109 0.98 0.28 -5.47
CA HIS A 109 0.53 -0.12 -4.13
C HIS A 109 -0.89 0.36 -3.84
N ALA A 110 -1.24 1.56 -4.30
CA ALA A 110 -2.54 2.18 -4.06
C ALA A 110 -3.56 1.96 -5.18
N GLY A 111 -3.14 1.52 -6.36
CA GLY A 111 -3.96 1.45 -7.56
C GLY A 111 -5.25 0.66 -7.39
N GLY A 112 -5.18 -0.50 -6.76
CA GLY A 112 -6.33 -1.38 -6.55
C GLY A 112 -7.19 -1.04 -5.32
N ILE A 113 -6.77 -0.09 -4.46
CA ILE A 113 -7.44 0.17 -3.17
C ILE A 113 -8.87 0.69 -3.38
N ALA A 114 -9.10 1.60 -4.34
CA ALA A 114 -10.44 2.13 -4.59
C ALA A 114 -11.45 1.02 -4.95
N ALA A 115 -11.07 0.10 -5.84
CA ALA A 115 -11.88 -1.03 -6.23
C ALA A 115 -12.11 -2.01 -5.06
N MET A 116 -11.06 -2.31 -4.28
CA MET A 116 -11.17 -3.18 -3.12
C MET A 116 -12.05 -2.56 -2.03
N LYS A 117 -11.89 -1.26 -1.75
CA LYS A 117 -12.73 -0.54 -0.79
C LYS A 117 -14.20 -0.51 -1.21
N ALA A 118 -14.49 -0.28 -2.48
CA ALA A 118 -15.86 -0.31 -3.01
C ALA A 118 -16.49 -1.71 -2.86
N PHE A 119 -15.73 -2.78 -3.04
CA PHE A 119 -16.19 -4.15 -2.92
C PHE A 119 -16.40 -4.60 -1.46
N THR A 120 -15.51 -4.20 -0.53
CA THR A 120 -15.49 -4.68 0.85
C THR A 120 -16.20 -3.76 1.83
N HIS A 121 -16.34 -2.49 1.49
CA HIS A 121 -16.73 -1.40 2.40
C HIS A 121 -15.78 -1.25 3.61
N ALA A 122 -14.53 -1.70 3.46
CA ALA A 122 -13.51 -1.62 4.49
C ALA A 122 -13.12 -0.18 4.80
N ARG A 123 -12.74 0.07 6.06
CA ARG A 123 -12.13 1.32 6.48
C ARG A 123 -10.72 1.40 5.92
N PHE A 124 -10.42 2.45 5.16
CA PHE A 124 -9.10 2.69 4.60
C PHE A 124 -8.27 3.59 5.51
N VAL A 125 -7.07 3.12 5.88
CA VAL A 125 -6.13 3.79 6.78
C VAL A 125 -4.82 4.07 6.05
N ALA A 126 -4.34 5.31 6.11
CA ALA A 126 -3.07 5.73 5.52
C ALA A 126 -2.44 6.86 6.35
N SER A 127 -1.18 7.20 6.06
CA SER A 127 -0.50 8.31 6.73
C SER A 127 -1.08 9.67 6.33
N ALA A 128 -0.93 10.66 7.22
CA ALA A 128 -1.37 12.03 6.96
C ALA A 128 -0.69 12.64 5.72
N ARG A 129 0.61 12.34 5.51
CA ARG A 129 1.40 12.94 4.41
C ARG A 129 1.09 12.32 3.04
N ASP A 130 0.62 11.07 2.98
CA ASP A 130 0.19 10.42 1.72
C ASP A 130 -1.31 10.63 1.42
N LYS A 131 -2.13 11.01 2.40
CA LYS A 131 -3.56 11.24 2.21
C LYS A 131 -3.89 12.17 1.02
N PRO A 132 -3.24 13.34 0.81
CA PRO A 132 -3.56 14.20 -0.33
C PRO A 132 -3.29 13.52 -1.68
N VAL A 133 -2.26 12.67 -1.76
CA VAL A 133 -1.91 11.93 -2.97
C VAL A 133 -2.97 10.86 -3.26
N LEU A 134 -3.39 10.11 -2.24
CA LEU A 134 -4.42 9.07 -2.32
C LEU A 134 -5.78 9.65 -2.74
N GLU A 135 -6.20 10.75 -2.10
CA GLU A 135 -7.50 11.39 -2.37
C GLU A 135 -7.53 12.16 -3.70
N SER A 136 -6.37 12.52 -4.25
CA SER A 136 -6.26 13.11 -5.59
C SER A 136 -6.01 12.11 -6.72
N GLY A 137 -5.87 10.81 -6.40
CA GLY A 137 -5.52 9.78 -7.38
C GLY A 137 -4.13 9.97 -7.97
N GLY A 138 -3.17 10.38 -7.15
CA GLY A 138 -1.77 10.59 -7.54
C GLY A 138 -1.44 12.00 -8.04
N ARG A 139 -2.44 12.88 -8.25
CA ARG A 139 -2.19 14.24 -8.78
C ARG A 139 -1.33 15.12 -7.86
N ALA A 140 -1.43 14.92 -6.55
CA ALA A 140 -0.67 15.65 -5.55
C ALA A 140 0.72 15.03 -5.28
N ASP A 141 1.10 13.99 -6.01
CA ASP A 141 2.43 13.40 -5.88
C ASP A 141 3.52 14.37 -6.35
N PHE A 142 4.60 14.49 -5.57
CA PHE A 142 5.68 15.44 -5.84
C PHE A 142 6.48 15.08 -7.11
N LYS A 143 6.49 13.80 -7.50
CA LYS A 143 7.25 13.28 -8.64
C LYS A 143 6.38 13.02 -9.87
N PHE A 144 5.23 12.38 -9.67
CA PHE A 144 4.40 11.88 -10.77
C PHE A 144 3.19 12.76 -11.09
N GLY A 145 2.83 13.72 -10.23
CA GLY A 145 1.80 14.72 -10.52
C GLY A 145 2.14 15.61 -11.72
N PRO A 146 1.17 16.39 -12.23
CA PRO A 146 -0.22 16.55 -11.77
C PRO A 146 -1.22 15.62 -12.47
N LYS A 147 -0.81 14.66 -13.28
CA LYS A 147 -1.73 13.73 -13.97
C LYS A 147 -2.23 12.65 -13.00
N PRO A 148 -3.46 12.13 -13.22
CA PRO A 148 -3.94 11.01 -12.41
C PRO A 148 -3.08 9.76 -12.69
N GLN A 149 -2.76 9.03 -11.63
CA GLN A 149 -1.96 7.82 -11.69
C GLN A 149 -2.80 6.58 -11.39
N PHE A 150 -3.80 6.72 -10.50
CA PHE A 150 -4.69 5.65 -10.05
C PHE A 150 -6.05 6.22 -9.65
N PRO A 151 -7.09 5.38 -9.45
CA PRO A 151 -8.39 5.83 -8.97
C PRO A 151 -8.28 6.49 -7.61
N ALA A 152 -8.78 7.73 -7.49
CA ALA A 152 -8.81 8.46 -6.22
C ALA A 152 -9.58 7.67 -5.16
N VAL A 153 -9.08 7.66 -3.93
CA VAL A 153 -9.70 6.94 -2.82
C VAL A 153 -9.69 7.77 -1.54
N LYS A 154 -10.86 7.91 -0.91
CA LYS A 154 -10.99 8.63 0.35
C LYS A 154 -10.33 7.84 1.48
N VAL A 155 -9.43 8.48 2.22
CA VAL A 155 -8.84 7.98 3.47
C VAL A 155 -9.83 8.20 4.61
N ASP A 156 -10.26 7.13 5.28
CA ASP A 156 -11.23 7.19 6.36
C ASP A 156 -10.60 7.47 7.71
N GLN A 157 -9.35 7.02 7.89
CA GLN A 157 -8.59 7.25 9.12
C GLN A 157 -7.13 7.54 8.77
N VAL A 158 -6.61 8.59 9.39
CA VAL A 158 -5.18 8.92 9.34
C VAL A 158 -4.45 8.19 10.47
N VAL A 159 -3.25 7.73 10.18
CA VAL A 159 -2.31 7.19 11.18
C VAL A 159 -1.05 8.06 11.22
N GLU A 160 -0.57 8.29 12.43
CA GLU A 160 0.69 8.99 12.72
C GLU A 160 1.77 7.96 13.12
N ASP A 161 3.00 8.44 13.29
CA ASP A 161 4.10 7.59 13.75
C ASP A 161 3.81 6.95 15.11
N GLY A 162 4.07 5.65 15.25
CA GLY A 162 3.69 4.86 16.42
C GLY A 162 2.19 4.55 16.54
N GLY A 163 1.36 5.06 15.61
CA GLY A 163 -0.08 4.83 15.59
C GLY A 163 -0.44 3.36 15.39
N GLN A 164 -1.50 2.91 16.06
CA GLN A 164 -1.92 1.52 16.05
C GLN A 164 -3.28 1.31 15.40
N VAL A 165 -3.40 0.22 14.65
CA VAL A 165 -4.65 -0.26 14.06
C VAL A 165 -4.88 -1.68 14.57
N THR A 166 -5.97 -1.87 15.33
CA THR A 166 -6.29 -3.15 15.97
C THR A 166 -7.58 -3.74 15.41
N LEU A 167 -7.56 -5.03 15.13
CA LEU A 167 -8.72 -5.83 14.75
C LEU A 167 -8.57 -7.26 15.26
N GLY A 168 -9.59 -7.78 15.94
CA GLY A 168 -9.67 -9.19 16.34
C GLY A 168 -8.50 -9.73 17.18
N GLY A 169 -7.82 -8.85 17.94
CA GLY A 169 -6.66 -9.20 18.76
C GLY A 169 -5.31 -8.99 18.06
N VAL A 170 -5.29 -8.71 16.75
CA VAL A 170 -4.09 -8.31 16.02
C VAL A 170 -3.92 -6.80 16.07
N THR A 171 -2.72 -6.31 16.30
CA THR A 171 -2.35 -4.89 16.28
C THR A 171 -1.23 -4.67 15.27
N MET A 172 -1.51 -3.82 14.28
CA MET A 172 -0.54 -3.29 13.34
C MET A 172 -0.06 -1.93 13.85
N THR A 173 1.25 -1.75 13.99
CA THR A 173 1.85 -0.47 14.40
C THR A 173 2.49 0.20 13.19
N ALA A 174 2.13 1.45 12.96
CA ALA A 174 2.69 2.28 11.89
C ALA A 174 4.02 2.91 12.33
N HIS A 175 5.02 2.84 11.47
CA HIS A 175 6.28 3.55 11.60
C HIS A 175 6.46 4.39 10.36
N LEU A 176 6.46 5.71 10.49
CA LEU A 176 6.67 6.58 9.34
C LEU A 176 8.13 6.50 8.90
N THR A 177 8.34 6.03 7.69
CA THR A 177 9.66 5.87 7.05
C THR A 177 9.68 6.65 5.73
N PRO A 178 9.55 8.01 5.79
CA PRO A 178 9.44 8.87 4.61
C PRO A 178 10.72 8.90 3.78
N GLY A 179 10.60 9.38 2.54
CA GLY A 179 11.68 9.51 1.56
C GLY A 179 11.24 9.02 0.20
N HIS A 180 10.82 7.77 0.07
CA HIS A 180 10.27 7.22 -1.18
C HIS A 180 8.95 7.89 -1.56
N THR A 181 8.01 8.02 -0.62
CA THR A 181 6.96 9.04 -0.59
C THR A 181 7.08 9.84 0.72
N LYS A 182 6.37 10.96 0.79
CA LYS A 182 6.34 11.78 2.01
C LYS A 182 5.68 11.06 3.19
N GLY A 183 4.77 10.13 2.91
CA GLY A 183 4.00 9.40 3.91
C GLY A 183 4.27 7.89 3.95
N CYS A 184 5.38 7.45 3.36
CA CYS A 184 5.80 6.04 3.38
C CYS A 184 5.72 5.47 4.80
N THR A 185 4.99 4.37 4.95
CA THR A 185 4.66 3.76 6.25
C THR A 185 5.11 2.31 6.28
N THR A 186 6.09 2.00 7.10
CA THR A 186 6.47 0.63 7.44
C THR A 186 5.56 0.14 8.56
N TRP A 187 4.99 -1.06 8.41
CA TRP A 187 4.11 -1.64 9.42
C TRP A 187 4.80 -2.76 10.18
N THR A 188 4.51 -2.90 11.47
CA THR A 188 4.96 -4.04 12.27
C THR A 188 3.81 -4.68 13.02
N MET A 189 3.93 -5.99 13.26
CA MET A 189 3.00 -6.73 14.13
C MET A 189 3.69 -7.93 14.78
N PRO A 190 3.30 -8.30 16.01
CA PRO A 190 3.69 -9.55 16.62
C PRO A 190 3.05 -10.72 15.88
N VAL A 191 3.78 -11.81 15.70
CA VAL A 191 3.31 -13.04 15.04
C VAL A 191 3.90 -14.28 15.71
N LEU A 192 3.15 -15.36 15.76
CA LEU A 192 3.68 -16.65 16.18
C LEU A 192 4.19 -17.43 14.96
N VAL A 193 5.45 -17.84 14.97
CA VAL A 193 6.04 -18.70 13.96
C VAL A 193 6.60 -19.94 14.65
N ASP A 194 6.10 -21.11 14.30
CA ASP A 194 6.48 -22.39 14.91
C ASP A 194 6.39 -22.35 16.46
N GLY A 195 5.33 -21.69 16.96
CA GLY A 195 5.09 -21.50 18.41
C GLY A 195 5.98 -20.49 19.10
N GLN A 196 6.88 -19.82 18.38
CA GLN A 196 7.78 -18.80 18.90
C GLN A 196 7.27 -17.39 18.60
N PRO A 197 7.25 -16.47 19.56
CA PRO A 197 6.94 -15.06 19.32
C PRO A 197 8.00 -14.44 18.40
N ARG A 198 7.55 -13.74 17.38
CA ARG A 198 8.37 -13.02 16.40
C ARG A 198 7.74 -11.67 16.10
N GLN A 199 8.55 -10.77 15.52
CA GLN A 199 8.06 -9.50 15.00
C GLN A 199 8.10 -9.53 13.47
N ALA A 200 6.94 -9.42 12.84
CA ALA A 200 6.86 -9.19 11.40
C ALA A 200 7.01 -7.69 11.11
N LEU A 201 7.83 -7.39 10.09
CA LEU A 201 8.04 -6.04 9.59
C LEU A 201 7.70 -6.02 8.10
N PHE A 202 6.76 -5.14 7.72
CA PHE A 202 6.34 -4.88 6.34
C PHE A 202 6.94 -3.55 5.90
N LEU A 203 8.10 -3.64 5.28
CA LEU A 203 8.83 -2.45 4.80
C LEU A 203 8.03 -1.73 3.72
N CYS A 204 7.90 -0.41 3.84
CA CYS A 204 7.36 0.43 2.79
C CYS A 204 8.28 0.41 1.55
N SER A 205 9.22 1.32 1.44
CA SER A 205 10.21 1.35 0.36
C SER A 205 11.41 2.22 0.72
N LEU A 206 12.59 1.79 0.26
CA LEU A 206 13.83 2.55 0.35
C LEU A 206 14.35 2.97 -1.04
N SER A 207 13.54 2.75 -2.10
CA SER A 207 13.94 3.05 -3.47
C SER A 207 14.06 4.54 -3.72
N ILE A 208 15.24 4.98 -4.16
CA ILE A 208 15.49 6.33 -4.66
C ILE A 208 15.32 6.28 -6.18
N LEU A 209 14.16 6.72 -6.66
CA LEU A 209 13.79 6.62 -8.08
C LEU A 209 14.61 7.56 -8.97
N PRO A 210 14.76 7.25 -10.27
CA PRO A 210 15.38 8.16 -11.21
C PRO A 210 14.73 9.55 -11.18
N GLY A 211 15.56 10.58 -11.05
CA GLY A 211 15.11 11.98 -10.96
C GLY A 211 14.67 12.45 -9.57
N TYR A 212 14.78 11.61 -8.51
CA TYR A 212 14.69 12.10 -7.14
C TYR A 212 15.91 12.97 -6.82
N LYS A 213 15.67 14.12 -6.18
CA LYS A 213 16.72 15.06 -5.77
C LYS A 213 16.81 15.07 -4.25
N LEU A 214 17.82 14.39 -3.71
CA LEU A 214 18.03 14.28 -2.25
C LEU A 214 18.37 15.62 -1.60
N VAL A 215 18.80 16.63 -2.41
CA VAL A 215 19.12 17.99 -1.98
C VAL A 215 18.48 18.98 -2.95
N GLY A 216 17.86 20.02 -2.42
CA GLY A 216 17.36 21.14 -3.20
C GLY A 216 16.13 20.87 -4.07
N ASP A 217 15.35 19.83 -3.79
CA ASP A 217 14.06 19.62 -4.46
C ASP A 217 13.00 20.56 -3.89
N PRO A 218 12.46 21.53 -4.67
CA PRO A 218 11.47 22.46 -4.14
C PRO A 218 10.12 21.81 -3.81
N ALA A 219 9.82 20.66 -4.41
CA ALA A 219 8.58 19.90 -4.16
C ALA A 219 8.73 18.96 -2.95
N TYR A 220 9.98 18.59 -2.58
CA TYR A 220 10.27 17.77 -1.42
C TYR A 220 11.64 18.14 -0.80
N PRO A 221 11.74 19.33 -0.16
CA PRO A 221 13.01 19.85 0.39
C PRO A 221 13.64 18.93 1.45
N GLU A 222 12.82 18.22 2.23
CA GLU A 222 13.24 17.35 3.33
C GLU A 222 13.66 15.94 2.89
N MET A 223 13.62 15.59 1.60
CA MET A 223 13.79 14.21 1.10
C MET A 223 15.04 13.52 1.66
N GLY A 224 16.19 14.18 1.61
CA GLY A 224 17.45 13.60 2.14
C GLY A 224 17.41 13.37 3.65
N ALA A 225 16.82 14.32 4.41
CA ALA A 225 16.65 14.18 5.85
C ALA A 225 15.64 13.08 6.21
N ASP A 226 14.54 12.99 5.46
CA ASP A 226 13.50 11.98 5.64
C ASP A 226 14.06 10.55 5.39
N TYR A 227 14.87 10.34 4.34
CA TYR A 227 15.56 9.05 4.14
C TYR A 227 16.51 8.73 5.30
N ALA A 228 17.30 9.69 5.76
CA ALA A 228 18.23 9.48 6.88
C ALA A 228 17.47 9.11 8.18
N HIS A 229 16.35 9.78 8.45
CA HIS A 229 15.45 9.44 9.55
C HIS A 229 14.91 8.02 9.40
N SER A 230 14.45 7.66 8.21
CA SER A 230 13.88 6.32 7.93
C SER A 230 14.87 5.20 8.20
N TYR A 231 16.14 5.35 7.82
CA TYR A 231 17.18 4.37 8.17
C TYR A 231 17.39 4.25 9.68
N ALA A 232 17.40 5.37 10.41
CA ALA A 232 17.52 5.34 11.87
C ALA A 232 16.35 4.60 12.53
N VAL A 233 15.12 4.84 12.06
CA VAL A 233 13.91 4.12 12.52
C VAL A 233 14.01 2.63 12.22
N LEU A 234 14.33 2.26 10.98
CA LEU A 234 14.36 0.86 10.53
C LEU A 234 15.43 0.04 11.27
N HIS A 235 16.60 0.59 11.54
CA HIS A 235 17.64 -0.09 12.31
C HIS A 235 17.27 -0.29 13.79
N ALA A 236 16.37 0.53 14.33
CA ALA A 236 15.90 0.39 15.71
C ALA A 236 14.75 -0.62 15.86
N LEU A 237 14.07 -0.99 14.75
CA LEU A 237 12.94 -1.91 14.79
C LEU A 237 13.38 -3.37 14.80
N PRO A 238 12.74 -4.23 15.62
CA PRO A 238 12.91 -5.67 15.49
C PRO A 238 12.32 -6.15 14.17
N CYS A 239 13.06 -7.00 13.46
CA CYS A 239 12.67 -7.55 12.17
C CYS A 239 13.02 -9.03 12.12
N ASP A 240 12.13 -9.88 12.66
CA ASP A 240 12.31 -11.34 12.62
C ASP A 240 11.77 -11.92 11.32
N VAL A 241 10.55 -11.51 10.91
CA VAL A 241 9.92 -11.90 9.65
C VAL A 241 9.97 -10.69 8.73
N PHE A 242 10.87 -10.74 7.74
CA PHE A 242 11.08 -9.64 6.81
C PHE A 242 10.16 -9.74 5.61
N LEU A 243 9.26 -8.76 5.48
CA LEU A 243 8.32 -8.56 4.38
C LEU A 243 8.45 -7.12 3.86
N ALA A 244 8.06 -6.87 2.61
CA ALA A 244 8.16 -5.55 2.00
C ALA A 244 7.11 -5.35 0.92
N SER A 245 6.97 -4.12 0.43
CA SER A 245 6.02 -3.74 -0.63
C SER A 245 6.32 -4.39 -2.00
N HIS A 246 7.56 -4.83 -2.24
CA HIS A 246 7.96 -5.63 -3.39
C HIS A 246 8.55 -6.96 -2.97
N GLY A 247 8.16 -8.06 -3.64
CA GLY A 247 8.65 -9.41 -3.37
C GLY A 247 10.16 -9.55 -3.60
N MET A 248 10.69 -8.81 -4.57
CA MET A 248 12.13 -8.80 -4.87
C MET A 248 12.99 -8.24 -3.73
N PHE A 249 12.47 -7.38 -2.86
CA PHE A 249 13.23 -6.77 -1.77
C PHE A 249 13.66 -7.79 -0.71
N TYR A 250 12.86 -8.83 -0.50
CA TYR A 250 13.12 -9.83 0.52
C TYR A 250 13.24 -11.27 -0.02
N GLY A 251 13.39 -11.40 -1.36
CA GLY A 251 13.58 -12.70 -2.01
C GLY A 251 12.34 -13.62 -1.92
N MET A 252 11.13 -13.05 -1.99
CA MET A 252 9.85 -13.74 -1.77
C MET A 252 9.73 -15.05 -2.54
N LEU A 253 10.02 -15.06 -3.85
CA LEU A 253 9.88 -16.25 -4.68
C LEU A 253 10.84 -17.37 -4.27
N ALA A 254 12.10 -17.03 -3.92
CA ALA A 254 13.08 -18.00 -3.46
C ALA A 254 12.69 -18.60 -2.10
N LYS A 255 12.22 -17.75 -1.17
CA LYS A 255 11.72 -18.19 0.15
C LYS A 255 10.49 -19.09 0.01
N ARG A 256 9.53 -18.69 -0.86
CA ARG A 256 8.37 -19.53 -1.17
C ARG A 256 8.79 -20.89 -1.75
N GLN A 257 9.73 -20.92 -2.69
CA GLN A 257 10.22 -22.15 -3.26
C GLN A 257 10.88 -23.03 -2.20
N ALA A 258 11.69 -22.45 -1.32
CA ALA A 258 12.33 -23.18 -0.21
C ALA A 258 11.29 -23.82 0.74
N MET A 259 10.15 -23.13 1.01
CA MET A 259 9.03 -23.73 1.79
C MET A 259 8.41 -24.94 1.09
N LEU A 260 8.30 -24.90 -0.25
CA LEU A 260 7.73 -26.00 -1.03
C LEU A 260 8.68 -27.20 -1.11
N ASP A 261 9.96 -26.94 -1.29
CA ASP A 261 11.00 -27.97 -1.43
C ASP A 261 11.33 -28.65 -0.09
N HIS A 262 11.20 -27.89 1.02
CA HIS A 262 11.59 -28.33 2.36
C HIS A 262 10.52 -27.99 3.41
N PRO A 263 9.31 -28.60 3.36
CA PRO A 263 8.18 -28.19 4.21
C PRO A 263 8.40 -28.47 5.71
N ALA A 264 9.36 -29.29 6.09
CA ALA A 264 9.73 -29.55 7.48
C ALA A 264 10.89 -28.69 7.99
N ALA A 265 11.50 -27.86 7.13
CA ALA A 265 12.56 -26.95 7.54
C ALA A 265 12.00 -25.73 8.28
N PRO A 266 12.83 -25.00 9.04
CA PRO A 266 12.45 -23.71 9.62
C PRO A 266 11.89 -22.76 8.55
N ASN A 267 10.91 -21.95 8.93
CA ASN A 267 10.27 -21.00 8.02
C ASN A 267 11.29 -19.99 7.43
N PRO A 268 11.54 -19.98 6.11
CA PRO A 268 12.58 -19.14 5.49
C PRO A 268 12.23 -17.63 5.49
N PHE A 269 11.01 -17.25 5.85
CA PHE A 269 10.63 -15.85 6.04
C PHE A 269 11.11 -15.31 7.39
N VAL A 270 11.50 -16.16 8.34
CA VAL A 270 12.22 -15.76 9.55
C VAL A 270 13.67 -15.51 9.17
N ASP A 271 13.97 -14.25 8.83
CA ASP A 271 15.23 -13.85 8.21
C ASP A 271 15.73 -12.49 8.74
N PRO A 272 16.07 -12.39 10.04
CA PRO A 272 16.55 -11.14 10.61
C PRO A 272 17.88 -10.70 10.01
N ALA A 273 18.72 -11.65 9.57
CA ALA A 273 19.99 -11.34 8.91
C ALA A 273 19.78 -10.71 7.54
N GLY A 274 18.86 -11.26 6.73
CA GLY A 274 18.49 -10.68 5.44
C GLY A 274 17.84 -9.31 5.56
N CYS A 275 17.01 -9.10 6.58
CA CYS A 275 16.44 -7.80 6.89
C CYS A 275 17.53 -6.75 7.16
N LYS A 276 18.46 -7.06 8.08
CA LYS A 276 19.58 -6.18 8.40
C LYS A 276 20.45 -5.89 7.17
N ALA A 277 20.83 -6.93 6.43
CA ALA A 277 21.67 -6.79 5.24
C ALA A 277 20.98 -5.92 4.16
N PHE A 278 19.66 -6.02 4.02
CA PHE A 278 18.91 -5.17 3.10
C PHE A 278 18.97 -3.70 3.52
N PHE A 279 18.77 -3.39 4.81
CA PHE A 279 18.86 -2.01 5.32
C PHE A 279 20.28 -1.46 5.17
N ASP A 280 21.31 -2.19 5.62
CA ASP A 280 22.73 -1.78 5.55
C ASP A 280 23.13 -1.44 4.10
N LYS A 281 22.78 -2.31 3.14
CA LYS A 281 23.08 -2.12 1.72
C LYS A 281 22.43 -0.87 1.14
N ASN A 282 21.12 -0.67 1.43
CA ASN A 282 20.37 0.48 0.89
C ASN A 282 20.82 1.78 1.55
N GLU A 283 21.13 1.78 2.85
CA GLU A 283 21.66 2.95 3.54
C GLU A 283 23.02 3.37 2.98
N ALA A 284 23.94 2.42 2.76
CA ALA A 284 25.24 2.72 2.14
C ALA A 284 25.06 3.38 0.76
N ALA A 285 24.16 2.85 -0.07
CA ALA A 285 23.84 3.44 -1.38
C ALA A 285 23.20 4.83 -1.27
N PHE A 286 22.30 5.03 -0.31
CA PHE A 286 21.70 6.33 -0.02
C PHE A 286 22.77 7.34 0.40
N ARG A 287 23.63 7.01 1.37
CA ARG A 287 24.70 7.91 1.87
C ARG A 287 25.63 8.35 0.74
N GLN A 288 26.00 7.43 -0.15
CA GLN A 288 26.81 7.75 -1.33
C GLN A 288 26.10 8.74 -2.25
N LYS A 289 24.82 8.51 -2.57
CA LYS A 289 24.01 9.43 -3.40
C LYS A 289 23.82 10.79 -2.75
N LEU A 290 23.58 10.82 -1.44
CA LEU A 290 23.41 12.07 -0.69
C LEU A 290 24.69 12.91 -0.70
N ALA A 291 25.86 12.29 -0.44
CA ALA A 291 27.14 12.99 -0.48
C ALA A 291 27.44 13.57 -1.88
N ALA A 292 27.17 12.82 -2.94
CA ALA A 292 27.30 13.30 -4.31
C ALA A 292 26.35 14.49 -4.61
N ALA A 293 25.10 14.42 -4.14
CA ALA A 293 24.15 15.51 -4.31
C ALA A 293 24.57 16.77 -3.54
N GLN A 294 25.07 16.64 -2.31
CA GLN A 294 25.59 17.75 -1.51
C GLN A 294 26.80 18.43 -2.16
N ALA A 295 27.73 17.65 -2.72
CA ALA A 295 28.89 18.20 -3.42
C ALA A 295 28.54 18.97 -4.69
N SER A 296 27.40 18.63 -5.33
CA SER A 296 26.91 19.34 -6.52
C SER A 296 26.05 20.55 -6.21
N HIS A 297 25.69 20.78 -4.95
CA HIS A 297 24.90 21.93 -4.46
C HIS A 297 25.64 22.56 -3.27
N PRO A 298 26.84 23.16 -3.47
CA PRO A 298 27.47 23.91 -2.42
C PRO A 298 26.56 25.12 -2.12
N GLY A 299 26.08 25.23 -0.84
CA GLY A 299 25.17 26.24 -0.35
C GLY A 299 25.66 27.68 -0.58
#